data_af604dc4710aa802a248c403976fbdb1
#
_entry.id   af604dc4710aa802a248c403976fbdb1
#
_cell.length_a   1.000
_cell.length_b   1.000
_cell.length_c   1.000
_cell.angle_alpha   90.00
_cell.angle_beta   90.00
_cell.angle_gamma   90.00
#
_symmetry.space_group_name_H-M   'P 1'
#
loop_
_entity.id
_entity.type
_entity.pdbx_description
1 polymer ?
#
loop_
_entity_poly.entity_id
_entity_poly.type
_entity_poly.pdbx_seq_one_letter_code
_entity_poly.pdbx_strand_id
1 'polypeptide(L)'
;MQELHVKSLLPVRLDKYLMEQYPCLGPGRLNKALRENKIKLNGKKQPLSTRVQNGDVVRIYLLDEQLGLLPQDGPAFLAARAPAEFIYENNELIVANKPAGIPVDGGEADTLLNRVLRRLYEEQRYDAAHPPRLCHRLDTGTSGLVLLAKTSEAEHFLVESIRERKIRKTYLCVTFGRPMPPAATLHSFLTKDSVNGIVRVLDEPKSGAKEIITGYDTIAVSGRLALLRVELVTGRTHQIRAHLASIGCPILGDSKYGNNAANRELKLKYQALCAWELAFPRQISDPRFASLAGKVFRAPKPWYYEQVMNGTLR
;
A
#
# COMPACT_ATOMS: atom_id res chain seq x y z
N MET A 1 5.54 -6.98 -27.76
CA MET A 1 4.67 -6.20 -28.68
C MET A 1 3.58 -7.11 -29.17
N GLN A 2 2.33 -6.70 -29.00
CA GLN A 2 1.17 -7.43 -29.52
C GLN A 2 0.54 -6.65 -30.68
N GLU A 3 0.12 -7.38 -31.72
CA GLU A 3 -0.60 -6.83 -32.85
C GLU A 3 -1.98 -7.51 -32.94
N LEU A 4 -3.04 -6.69 -32.90
CA LEU A 4 -4.42 -7.13 -32.99
C LEU A 4 -5.00 -6.68 -34.32
N HIS A 5 -5.47 -7.62 -35.12
CA HIS A 5 -6.33 -7.34 -36.27
C HIS A 5 -7.78 -7.28 -35.80
N VAL A 6 -8.38 -6.11 -35.89
CA VAL A 6 -9.76 -5.90 -35.40
C VAL A 6 -10.72 -6.74 -36.24
N LYS A 7 -11.49 -7.59 -35.56
CA LYS A 7 -12.59 -8.39 -36.13
C LYS A 7 -13.88 -7.97 -35.41
N SER A 8 -14.52 -6.90 -35.88
CA SER A 8 -15.78 -6.42 -35.28
C SER A 8 -16.80 -6.16 -36.37
N LEU A 9 -18.03 -6.65 -36.19
CA LEU A 9 -19.13 -6.44 -37.14
C LEU A 9 -19.62 -4.98 -37.13
N LEU A 10 -19.45 -4.27 -36.01
CA LEU A 10 -19.83 -2.86 -35.86
C LEU A 10 -18.66 -2.06 -35.32
N PRO A 11 -18.54 -0.77 -35.69
CA PRO A 11 -17.50 0.10 -35.13
C PRO A 11 -17.61 0.21 -33.61
N VAL A 12 -16.57 -0.16 -32.88
CA VAL A 12 -16.48 -0.14 -31.40
C VAL A 12 -15.40 0.83 -30.97
N ARG A 13 -15.53 1.47 -29.80
CA ARG A 13 -14.48 2.37 -29.28
C ARG A 13 -13.22 1.58 -28.92
N LEU A 14 -12.04 2.16 -29.23
CA LEU A 14 -10.73 1.53 -29.00
C LEU A 14 -10.54 1.10 -27.53
N ASP A 15 -10.96 1.95 -26.56
CA ASP A 15 -10.90 1.58 -25.14
C ASP A 15 -11.74 0.35 -24.80
N LYS A 16 -12.98 0.27 -25.31
CA LYS A 16 -13.86 -0.87 -25.09
C LYS A 16 -13.30 -2.13 -25.76
N TYR A 17 -12.84 -2.01 -27.00
CA TYR A 17 -12.22 -3.12 -27.73
C TYR A 17 -11.01 -3.67 -26.97
N LEU A 18 -10.11 -2.78 -26.49
CA LEU A 18 -8.92 -3.19 -25.77
C LEU A 18 -9.22 -3.80 -24.38
N MET A 19 -10.23 -3.32 -23.68
CA MET A 19 -10.67 -3.91 -22.41
C MET A 19 -11.34 -5.27 -22.60
N GLU A 20 -11.99 -5.50 -23.73
CA GLU A 20 -12.54 -6.82 -24.09
C GLU A 20 -11.44 -7.82 -24.42
N GLN A 21 -10.42 -7.41 -25.21
CA GLN A 21 -9.28 -8.29 -25.57
C GLN A 21 -8.34 -8.52 -24.35
N TYR A 22 -8.19 -7.52 -23.49
CA TYR A 22 -7.32 -7.56 -22.32
C TYR A 22 -8.06 -7.04 -21.08
N PRO A 23 -8.84 -7.88 -20.39
CA PRO A 23 -9.64 -7.45 -19.23
C PRO A 23 -8.83 -6.82 -18.09
N CYS A 24 -7.53 -7.14 -18.00
CA CYS A 24 -6.62 -6.53 -17.02
C CYS A 24 -6.27 -5.06 -17.31
N LEU A 25 -6.53 -4.55 -18.53
CA LEU A 25 -6.29 -3.16 -18.92
C LEU A 25 -7.48 -2.27 -18.57
N GLY A 26 -7.66 -1.94 -17.29
CA GLY A 26 -8.67 -0.96 -16.88
C GLY A 26 -8.39 0.45 -17.45
N PRO A 27 -9.40 1.37 -17.40
CA PRO A 27 -9.32 2.70 -18.01
C PRO A 27 -8.08 3.53 -17.64
N GLY A 28 -7.64 3.42 -16.39
CA GLY A 28 -6.45 4.13 -15.90
C GLY A 28 -5.15 3.65 -16.57
N ARG A 29 -5.00 2.32 -16.76
CA ARG A 29 -3.83 1.72 -17.44
C ARG A 29 -3.82 2.03 -18.92
N LEU A 30 -4.98 2.01 -19.57
CA LEU A 30 -5.10 2.39 -20.99
C LEU A 30 -4.70 3.86 -21.22
N ASN A 31 -5.18 4.78 -20.39
CA ASN A 31 -4.81 6.19 -20.48
C ASN A 31 -3.31 6.43 -20.25
N LYS A 32 -2.70 5.70 -19.32
CA LYS A 32 -1.25 5.74 -19.09
C LYS A 32 -0.49 5.22 -20.31
N ALA A 33 -0.86 4.04 -20.83
CA ALA A 33 -0.23 3.44 -22.00
C ALA A 33 -0.34 4.34 -23.25
N LEU A 34 -1.48 5.01 -23.44
CA LEU A 34 -1.65 5.97 -24.53
C LEU A 34 -0.73 7.20 -24.37
N ARG A 35 -0.64 7.77 -23.16
CA ARG A 35 0.27 8.90 -22.89
C ARG A 35 1.72 8.52 -23.19
N GLU A 36 2.14 7.32 -22.82
CA GLU A 36 3.48 6.77 -23.05
C GLU A 36 3.70 6.29 -24.50
N ASN A 37 2.78 6.59 -25.44
CA ASN A 37 2.84 6.19 -26.84
C ASN A 37 2.97 4.67 -27.09
N LYS A 38 2.42 3.87 -26.16
CA LYS A 38 2.47 2.40 -26.18
C LYS A 38 1.26 1.76 -26.89
N ILE A 39 0.30 2.54 -27.39
CA ILE A 39 -0.85 2.09 -28.17
C ILE A 39 -0.92 2.87 -29.47
N LYS A 40 -0.98 2.15 -30.60
CA LYS A 40 -1.10 2.73 -31.94
C LYS A 40 -2.21 2.04 -32.72
N LEU A 41 -3.05 2.81 -33.38
CA LEU A 41 -4.05 2.35 -34.33
C LEU A 41 -3.54 2.67 -35.76
N ASN A 42 -3.44 1.65 -36.61
CA ASN A 42 -2.91 1.78 -37.96
C ASN A 42 -1.58 2.55 -38.02
N GLY A 43 -0.68 2.24 -37.08
CA GLY A 43 0.64 2.86 -36.96
C GLY A 43 0.67 4.27 -36.33
N LYS A 44 -0.49 4.90 -36.05
CA LYS A 44 -0.59 6.25 -35.49
C LYS A 44 -1.17 6.25 -34.07
N LYS A 45 -0.73 7.22 -33.25
CA LYS A 45 -1.37 7.47 -31.95
C LYS A 45 -2.75 8.07 -32.18
N GLN A 46 -3.78 7.46 -31.62
CA GLN A 46 -5.17 7.91 -31.70
C GLN A 46 -5.80 7.98 -30.29
N PRO A 47 -6.78 8.87 -30.06
CA PRO A 47 -7.53 8.90 -28.81
C PRO A 47 -8.20 7.54 -28.52
N LEU A 48 -8.33 7.16 -27.24
CA LEU A 48 -9.02 5.92 -26.84
C LEU A 48 -10.52 5.91 -27.20
N SER A 49 -11.12 7.08 -27.44
CA SER A 49 -12.48 7.23 -27.92
C SER A 49 -12.66 6.96 -29.42
N THR A 50 -11.56 6.87 -30.19
CA THR A 50 -11.61 6.54 -31.62
C THR A 50 -12.31 5.21 -31.84
N ARG A 51 -13.18 5.13 -32.84
CA ARG A 51 -13.84 3.88 -33.22
C ARG A 51 -12.95 3.06 -34.13
N VAL A 52 -12.80 1.80 -33.80
CA VAL A 52 -12.10 0.78 -34.60
C VAL A 52 -13.12 -0.11 -35.32
N GLN A 53 -12.78 -0.58 -36.49
CA GLN A 53 -13.63 -1.39 -37.35
C GLN A 53 -12.84 -2.56 -37.94
N ASN A 54 -13.55 -3.46 -38.60
CA ASN A 54 -12.94 -4.64 -39.22
C ASN A 54 -11.82 -4.23 -40.19
N GLY A 55 -10.66 -4.87 -40.08
CA GLY A 55 -9.45 -4.59 -40.88
C GLY A 55 -8.49 -3.59 -40.24
N ASP A 56 -8.90 -2.87 -39.20
CA ASP A 56 -7.95 -2.02 -38.46
C ASP A 56 -6.91 -2.85 -37.71
N VAL A 57 -5.70 -2.28 -37.56
CA VAL A 57 -4.59 -2.92 -36.83
C VAL A 57 -4.22 -2.09 -35.61
N VAL A 58 -4.36 -2.71 -34.43
CA VAL A 58 -3.97 -2.11 -33.15
C VAL A 58 -2.65 -2.72 -32.68
N ARG A 59 -1.61 -1.90 -32.54
CA ARG A 59 -0.31 -2.31 -31.98
C ARG A 59 -0.17 -1.84 -30.54
N ILE A 60 0.21 -2.79 -29.65
CA ILE A 60 0.37 -2.54 -28.23
C ILE A 60 1.80 -2.89 -27.84
N TYR A 61 2.52 -1.89 -27.32
CA TYR A 61 3.90 -2.01 -26.86
C TYR A 61 3.96 -2.15 -25.33
N LEU A 62 3.14 -3.02 -24.78
CA LEU A 62 3.16 -3.43 -23.37
C LEU A 62 3.78 -4.82 -23.27
N LEU A 63 4.31 -5.14 -22.10
CA LEU A 63 4.80 -6.50 -21.80
C LEU A 63 3.61 -7.46 -21.68
N ASP A 64 3.80 -8.72 -22.01
CA ASP A 64 2.76 -9.76 -21.92
C ASP A 64 2.18 -9.86 -20.49
N GLU A 65 3.02 -9.69 -19.49
CA GLU A 65 2.62 -9.55 -18.08
C GLU A 65 1.64 -8.39 -17.84
N GLN A 66 1.84 -7.26 -18.51
CA GLN A 66 0.96 -6.09 -18.40
C GLN A 66 -0.37 -6.28 -19.14
N LEU A 67 -0.38 -7.20 -20.11
CA LEU A 67 -1.55 -7.59 -20.91
C LEU A 67 -2.31 -8.78 -20.32
N GLY A 68 -1.80 -9.40 -19.25
CA GLY A 68 -2.36 -10.62 -18.68
C GLY A 68 -2.16 -11.86 -19.57
N LEU A 69 -1.18 -11.82 -20.47
CA LEU A 69 -0.85 -12.89 -21.42
C LEU A 69 0.25 -13.83 -20.89
N LEU A 70 0.47 -13.85 -19.58
CA LEU A 70 1.34 -14.86 -19.02
C LEU A 70 0.77 -16.26 -19.32
N PRO A 71 1.62 -17.26 -19.56
CA PRO A 71 1.16 -18.65 -19.64
C PRO A 71 0.30 -18.96 -18.42
N GLN A 72 -0.90 -19.49 -18.62
CA GLN A 72 -1.80 -19.85 -17.54
C GLN A 72 -1.39 -21.17 -16.87
N ASP A 73 -0.10 -21.43 -16.75
CA ASP A 73 0.42 -22.62 -16.08
C ASP A 73 0.62 -22.34 -14.59
N GLY A 74 -0.40 -21.76 -13.93
CA GLY A 74 -0.33 -21.54 -12.48
C GLY A 74 -1.26 -20.45 -11.98
N PRO A 75 -1.40 -20.33 -10.65
CA PRO A 75 -2.20 -19.29 -10.01
C PRO A 75 -1.68 -17.87 -10.34
N ALA A 76 -2.60 -16.92 -10.53
CA ALA A 76 -2.28 -15.53 -10.93
C ALA A 76 -1.29 -14.81 -9.99
N PHE A 77 -1.21 -15.21 -8.73
CA PHE A 77 -0.28 -14.64 -7.76
C PHE A 77 1.20 -14.95 -8.05
N LEU A 78 1.50 -15.95 -8.91
CA LEU A 78 2.87 -16.23 -9.33
C LEU A 78 3.47 -15.11 -10.20
N ALA A 79 2.63 -14.23 -10.74
CA ALA A 79 3.06 -13.01 -11.43
C ALA A 79 3.60 -11.90 -10.48
N ALA A 80 3.50 -12.06 -9.17
CA ALA A 80 4.15 -11.15 -8.22
C ALA A 80 5.69 -11.18 -8.43
N ARG A 81 6.36 -10.03 -8.25
CA ARG A 81 7.79 -9.88 -8.59
C ARG A 81 8.74 -10.69 -7.71
N ALA A 82 8.34 -10.93 -6.46
CA ALA A 82 9.13 -11.67 -5.48
C ALA A 82 8.20 -12.28 -4.42
N PRO A 83 8.61 -13.33 -3.71
CA PRO A 83 7.91 -13.81 -2.54
C PRO A 83 7.96 -12.78 -1.40
N ALA A 84 7.00 -12.83 -0.47
CA ALA A 84 6.97 -11.95 0.69
C ALA A 84 8.04 -12.35 1.72
N GLU A 85 8.57 -11.36 2.42
CA GLU A 85 9.37 -11.59 3.64
C GLU A 85 8.41 -11.80 4.83
N PHE A 86 8.57 -12.93 5.56
CA PHE A 86 7.86 -13.18 6.80
C PHE A 86 8.75 -12.85 7.99
N ILE A 87 8.26 -12.00 8.88
CA ILE A 87 8.90 -11.69 10.16
C ILE A 87 8.56 -12.76 11.18
N TYR A 88 7.36 -13.31 11.09
CA TYR A 88 6.89 -14.40 11.95
C TYR A 88 5.78 -15.18 11.24
N GLU A 89 5.73 -16.46 11.53
CA GLU A 89 4.65 -17.34 11.11
C GLU A 89 4.42 -18.43 12.15
N ASN A 90 3.15 -18.80 12.33
CA ASN A 90 2.73 -20.01 13.03
C ASN A 90 1.53 -20.64 12.30
N ASN A 91 0.81 -21.56 12.96
CA ASN A 91 -0.37 -22.20 12.37
C ASN A 91 -1.54 -21.24 12.15
N GLU A 92 -1.61 -20.13 12.90
CA GLU A 92 -2.75 -19.23 12.94
C GLU A 92 -2.54 -17.96 12.10
N LEU A 93 -1.33 -17.45 12.04
CA LEU A 93 -1.07 -16.15 11.40
C LEU A 93 0.31 -16.04 10.76
N ILE A 94 0.40 -15.05 9.86
CA ILE A 94 1.65 -14.56 9.26
C ILE A 94 1.80 -13.08 9.59
N VAL A 95 3.01 -12.67 9.99
CA VAL A 95 3.45 -11.27 10.05
C VAL A 95 4.38 -11.03 8.88
N ALA A 96 3.88 -10.38 7.84
CA ALA A 96 4.63 -10.10 6.63
C ALA A 96 5.23 -8.69 6.64
N ASN A 97 6.43 -8.52 6.08
CA ASN A 97 7.07 -7.23 5.87
C ASN A 97 6.75 -6.70 4.47
N LYS A 98 5.93 -5.68 4.37
CA LYS A 98 5.56 -5.05 3.10
C LYS A 98 6.60 -4.02 2.67
N PRO A 99 7.20 -4.11 1.49
CA PRO A 99 8.02 -3.02 0.96
C PRO A 99 7.15 -1.82 0.57
N ALA A 100 7.73 -0.63 0.54
CA ALA A 100 7.09 0.55 -0.03
C ALA A 100 6.91 0.39 -1.54
N GLY A 101 5.81 0.93 -2.07
CA GLY A 101 5.54 0.98 -3.52
C GLY A 101 4.64 -0.10 -4.06
N ILE A 102 4.26 -1.09 -3.27
CA ILE A 102 3.24 -2.08 -3.64
C ILE A 102 1.99 -1.92 -2.78
N PRO A 103 0.79 -2.13 -3.31
CA PRO A 103 -0.43 -2.20 -2.50
C PRO A 103 -0.43 -3.48 -1.64
N VAL A 104 -1.29 -3.49 -0.62
CA VAL A 104 -1.48 -4.69 0.22
C VAL A 104 -2.26 -5.75 -0.56
N ASP A 105 -3.32 -5.32 -1.25
CA ASP A 105 -4.21 -6.12 -2.10
C ASP A 105 -4.66 -5.32 -3.33
N GLY A 106 -5.45 -5.92 -4.21
CA GLY A 106 -6.07 -5.25 -5.35
C GLY A 106 -5.89 -6.01 -6.66
N GLY A 107 -6.28 -5.38 -7.78
CA GLY A 107 -6.21 -5.99 -9.12
C GLY A 107 -4.83 -5.93 -9.79
N GLU A 108 -3.77 -5.55 -9.06
CA GLU A 108 -2.41 -5.55 -9.60
C GLU A 108 -1.76 -6.91 -9.37
N ALA A 109 -0.88 -7.33 -10.29
CA ALA A 109 -0.16 -8.59 -10.15
C ALA A 109 0.77 -8.60 -8.93
N ASP A 110 1.44 -7.45 -8.64
CA ASP A 110 2.41 -7.34 -7.56
C ASP A 110 1.80 -6.65 -6.32
N THR A 111 1.12 -7.42 -5.49
CA THR A 111 0.58 -6.99 -4.18
C THR A 111 1.27 -7.76 -3.05
N LEU A 112 1.16 -7.27 -1.81
CA LEU A 112 1.66 -8.04 -0.67
C LEU A 112 0.97 -9.40 -0.57
N LEU A 113 -0.34 -9.45 -0.74
CA LEU A 113 -1.09 -10.72 -0.68
C LEU A 113 -0.57 -11.70 -1.72
N ASN A 114 -0.42 -11.29 -2.98
CA ASN A 114 0.12 -12.15 -4.03
C ASN A 114 1.55 -12.63 -3.73
N ARG A 115 2.38 -11.79 -3.13
CA ARG A 115 3.74 -12.18 -2.69
C ARG A 115 3.71 -13.21 -1.56
N VAL A 116 2.74 -13.11 -0.64
CA VAL A 116 2.53 -14.10 0.43
C VAL A 116 2.08 -15.45 -0.16
N LEU A 117 1.08 -15.42 -1.04
CA LEU A 117 0.56 -16.62 -1.70
C LEU A 117 1.64 -17.29 -2.56
N ARG A 118 2.43 -16.50 -3.30
CA ARG A 118 3.58 -16.99 -4.06
C ARG A 118 4.59 -17.70 -3.16
N ARG A 119 4.98 -17.12 -2.03
CA ARG A 119 5.90 -17.74 -1.09
C ARG A 119 5.39 -19.08 -0.58
N LEU A 120 4.13 -19.12 -0.14
CA LEU A 120 3.53 -20.38 0.34
C LEU A 120 3.47 -21.44 -0.76
N TYR A 121 3.21 -21.04 -2.00
CA TYR A 121 3.19 -21.94 -3.14
C TYR A 121 4.59 -22.50 -3.47
N GLU A 122 5.59 -21.64 -3.54
CA GLU A 122 6.99 -22.05 -3.77
C GLU A 122 7.53 -22.97 -2.66
N GLU A 123 7.06 -22.79 -1.42
CA GLU A 123 7.38 -23.64 -0.26
C GLU A 123 6.45 -24.88 -0.15
N GLN A 124 5.57 -25.12 -1.11
CA GLN A 124 4.60 -26.25 -1.13
C GLN A 124 3.65 -26.25 0.09
N ARG A 125 3.31 -25.08 0.62
CA ARG A 125 2.43 -24.87 1.78
C ARG A 125 1.15 -24.09 1.45
N TYR A 126 0.93 -23.80 0.17
CA TYR A 126 -0.28 -23.11 -0.28
C TYR A 126 -1.48 -24.04 -0.25
N ASP A 127 -2.53 -23.67 0.46
CA ASP A 127 -3.84 -24.33 0.45
C ASP A 127 -4.85 -23.40 -0.26
N ALA A 128 -5.35 -23.83 -1.40
CA ALA A 128 -6.34 -23.09 -2.19
C ALA A 128 -7.70 -23.01 -1.51
N ALA A 129 -8.05 -23.95 -0.63
CA ALA A 129 -9.30 -23.94 0.12
C ALA A 129 -9.26 -22.92 1.28
N HIS A 130 -8.08 -22.67 1.85
CA HIS A 130 -7.89 -21.80 3.00
C HIS A 130 -6.74 -20.83 2.78
N PRO A 131 -6.84 -19.90 1.80
CA PRO A 131 -5.78 -18.92 1.56
C PRO A 131 -5.70 -17.93 2.72
N PRO A 132 -4.50 -17.45 3.09
CA PRO A 132 -4.34 -16.42 4.11
C PRO A 132 -5.13 -15.14 3.80
N ARG A 133 -5.69 -14.52 4.84
CA ARG A 133 -6.53 -13.33 4.75
C ARG A 133 -5.92 -12.15 5.47
N LEU A 134 -6.00 -10.98 4.85
CA LEU A 134 -5.47 -9.73 5.41
C LEU A 134 -6.32 -9.24 6.58
N CYS A 135 -5.70 -8.94 7.71
CA CYS A 135 -6.38 -8.40 8.89
C CYS A 135 -6.41 -6.87 8.93
N HIS A 136 -5.51 -6.20 8.21
CA HIS A 136 -5.46 -4.75 8.05
C HIS A 136 -4.67 -4.36 6.81
N ARG A 137 -4.58 -3.04 6.55
CA ARG A 137 -3.93 -2.49 5.36
C ARG A 137 -2.91 -1.41 5.72
N LEU A 138 -1.95 -1.22 4.81
CA LEU A 138 -1.05 -0.08 4.74
C LEU A 138 -1.23 0.62 3.38
N ASP A 139 -0.93 1.91 3.32
CA ASP A 139 -0.87 2.64 2.05
C ASP A 139 0.20 2.04 1.13
N THR A 140 0.04 2.20 -0.19
CA THR A 140 1.01 1.69 -1.19
C THR A 140 2.44 2.15 -0.89
N GLY A 141 2.64 3.43 -0.56
CA GLY A 141 3.97 3.98 -0.25
C GLY A 141 4.46 3.73 1.18
N THR A 142 3.65 3.16 2.08
CA THR A 142 4.05 2.81 3.45
C THR A 142 4.64 1.41 3.47
N SER A 143 5.80 1.24 4.12
CA SER A 143 6.44 -0.06 4.37
C SER A 143 6.08 -0.62 5.74
N GLY A 144 6.47 -1.87 6.01
CA GLY A 144 6.44 -2.48 7.34
C GLY A 144 5.40 -3.58 7.51
N LEU A 145 5.05 -3.85 8.76
CA LEU A 145 4.34 -5.05 9.18
C LEU A 145 2.87 -5.07 8.77
N VAL A 146 2.43 -6.20 8.23
CA VAL A 146 1.03 -6.52 7.95
C VAL A 146 0.70 -7.90 8.50
N LEU A 147 -0.43 -8.01 9.20
CA LEU A 147 -0.96 -9.26 9.74
C LEU A 147 -1.87 -9.94 8.71
N LEU A 148 -1.64 -11.22 8.50
CA LEU A 148 -2.54 -12.10 7.76
C LEU A 148 -2.93 -13.27 8.67
N ALA A 149 -4.20 -13.66 8.63
CA ALA A 149 -4.73 -14.84 9.28
C ALA A 149 -4.68 -16.04 8.34
N LYS A 150 -4.39 -17.23 8.87
CA LYS A 150 -4.39 -18.51 8.14
C LYS A 150 -5.69 -19.29 8.37
N THR A 151 -6.45 -18.93 9.41
CA THR A 151 -7.74 -19.54 9.77
C THR A 151 -8.81 -18.47 9.94
N SER A 152 -10.09 -18.83 9.84
CA SER A 152 -11.21 -17.89 10.05
C SER A 152 -11.28 -17.40 11.51
N GLU A 153 -10.93 -18.24 12.45
CA GLU A 153 -10.88 -17.90 13.88
C GLU A 153 -9.78 -16.89 14.17
N ALA A 154 -8.59 -17.07 13.53
CA ALA A 154 -7.50 -16.12 13.64
C ALA A 154 -7.85 -14.78 12.97
N GLU A 155 -8.55 -14.80 11.84
CA GLU A 155 -9.05 -13.59 11.19
C GLU A 155 -9.95 -12.79 12.15
N HIS A 156 -10.95 -13.45 12.72
CA HIS A 156 -11.87 -12.83 13.66
C HIS A 156 -11.11 -12.25 14.87
N PHE A 157 -10.27 -13.05 15.51
CA PHE A 157 -9.47 -12.62 16.67
C PHE A 157 -8.58 -11.41 16.36
N LEU A 158 -7.85 -11.43 15.24
CA LEU A 158 -6.92 -10.37 14.88
C LEU A 158 -7.65 -9.08 14.49
N VAL A 159 -8.71 -9.18 13.69
CA VAL A 159 -9.51 -8.01 13.28
C VAL A 159 -10.17 -7.35 14.50
N GLU A 160 -10.77 -8.14 15.41
CA GLU A 160 -11.35 -7.61 16.64
C GLU A 160 -10.29 -7.00 17.57
N SER A 161 -9.14 -7.67 17.74
CA SER A 161 -8.03 -7.14 18.54
C SER A 161 -7.47 -5.82 18.01
N ILE A 162 -7.47 -5.63 16.68
CA ILE A 162 -7.11 -4.36 16.05
C ILE A 162 -8.22 -3.32 16.26
N ARG A 163 -9.48 -3.68 16.08
CA ARG A 163 -10.64 -2.81 16.27
C ARG A 163 -10.75 -2.30 17.71
N GLU A 164 -10.51 -3.18 18.68
CA GLU A 164 -10.52 -2.88 20.10
C GLU A 164 -9.22 -2.24 20.62
N ARG A 165 -8.26 -1.96 19.71
CA ARG A 165 -6.97 -1.33 20.02
C ARG A 165 -6.10 -2.17 21.00
N LYS A 166 -6.36 -3.48 21.09
CA LYS A 166 -5.57 -4.41 21.91
C LYS A 166 -4.20 -4.68 21.32
N ILE A 167 -4.09 -4.70 19.99
CA ILE A 167 -2.80 -4.74 19.27
C ILE A 167 -2.32 -3.30 19.05
N ARG A 168 -1.22 -2.92 19.73
CA ARG A 168 -0.61 -1.61 19.54
C ARG A 168 0.21 -1.59 18.26
N LYS A 169 0.11 -0.48 17.52
CA LYS A 169 0.82 -0.26 16.26
C LYS A 169 1.72 0.95 16.40
N THR A 170 3.03 0.71 16.27
CA THR A 170 4.04 1.76 16.32
C THR A 170 4.70 1.91 14.96
N TYR A 171 4.81 3.14 14.51
CA TYR A 171 5.44 3.50 13.25
C TYR A 171 6.73 4.28 13.50
N LEU A 172 7.64 4.21 12.54
CA LEU A 172 8.77 5.13 12.41
C LEU A 172 8.53 5.99 11.17
N CYS A 173 8.75 7.30 11.29
CA CYS A 173 8.70 8.19 10.13
C CYS A 173 9.70 9.32 10.26
N VAL A 174 10.01 9.95 9.12
CA VAL A 174 10.76 11.20 9.08
C VAL A 174 9.84 12.31 8.62
N THR A 175 9.82 13.41 9.36
CA THR A 175 9.09 14.64 8.99
C THR A 175 10.02 15.71 8.45
N PHE A 176 9.50 16.52 7.53
CA PHE A 176 10.09 17.80 7.17
C PHE A 176 9.51 18.86 8.12
N GLY A 177 10.36 19.41 8.97
CA GLY A 177 9.97 20.20 10.14
C GLY A 177 10.12 19.38 11.42
N ARG A 178 10.30 20.11 12.52
CA ARG A 178 10.46 19.58 13.88
C ARG A 178 9.18 19.85 14.63
N PRO A 179 8.40 18.84 15.03
CA PRO A 179 7.18 19.08 15.77
C PRO A 179 7.47 19.67 17.16
N MET A 180 6.64 20.62 17.57
CA MET A 180 6.70 21.25 18.88
C MET A 180 5.32 21.16 19.55
N PRO A 181 5.22 20.58 20.74
CA PRO A 181 6.30 19.98 21.54
C PRO A 181 6.92 18.73 20.91
N PRO A 182 8.11 18.25 21.35
CA PRO A 182 8.78 17.08 20.76
C PRO A 182 8.04 15.77 20.95
N ALA A 183 7.07 15.70 21.85
CA ALA A 183 6.16 14.59 22.08
C ALA A 183 4.77 15.12 22.36
N ALA A 184 3.75 14.53 21.74
CA ALA A 184 2.34 14.87 21.98
C ALA A 184 1.42 13.74 21.52
N THR A 185 0.17 13.79 22.00
CA THR A 185 -0.95 13.04 21.45
C THR A 185 -1.90 14.01 20.77
N LEU A 186 -2.03 13.88 19.46
CA LEU A 186 -2.92 14.70 18.64
C LEU A 186 -4.32 14.10 18.63
N HIS A 187 -5.32 14.94 18.83
CA HIS A 187 -6.75 14.59 18.74
C HIS A 187 -7.40 15.52 17.73
N SER A 188 -8.04 14.97 16.72
CA SER A 188 -8.72 15.72 15.67
C SER A 188 -9.79 14.85 15.00
N PHE A 189 -10.41 15.35 13.93
CA PHE A 189 -11.38 14.62 13.12
C PHE A 189 -10.89 14.58 11.67
N LEU A 190 -11.35 13.58 10.93
CA LEU A 190 -10.90 13.33 9.58
C LEU A 190 -12.08 13.12 8.64
N THR A 191 -12.12 13.87 7.55
CA THR A 191 -13.07 13.70 6.47
C THR A 191 -12.38 13.21 5.20
N LYS A 192 -13.11 12.45 4.38
CA LYS A 192 -12.59 11.94 3.10
C LYS A 192 -13.00 12.88 1.97
N ASP A 193 -12.02 13.35 1.21
CA ASP A 193 -12.21 14.00 -0.08
C ASP A 193 -12.04 12.94 -1.18
N SER A 194 -13.18 12.34 -1.58
CA SER A 194 -13.16 11.23 -2.55
C SER A 194 -12.77 11.68 -3.95
N VAL A 195 -12.97 12.95 -4.29
CA VAL A 195 -12.63 13.51 -5.61
C VAL A 195 -11.12 13.59 -5.78
N ASN A 196 -10.42 14.08 -4.77
CA ASN A 196 -8.97 14.25 -4.81
C ASN A 196 -8.20 13.04 -4.24
N GLY A 197 -8.89 12.05 -3.67
CA GLY A 197 -8.28 10.87 -3.06
C GLY A 197 -7.39 11.20 -1.87
N ILE A 198 -7.74 12.27 -1.13
CA ILE A 198 -7.05 12.73 0.08
C ILE A 198 -8.02 12.73 1.27
N VAL A 199 -7.49 12.95 2.45
CA VAL A 199 -8.27 13.20 3.66
C VAL A 199 -7.91 14.58 4.22
N ARG A 200 -8.87 15.21 4.89
CA ARG A 200 -8.69 16.53 5.54
C ARG A 200 -8.86 16.37 7.03
N VAL A 201 -7.93 16.93 7.78
CA VAL A 201 -7.99 17.02 9.24
C VAL A 201 -8.82 18.25 9.62
N LEU A 202 -9.66 18.09 10.64
CA LEU A 202 -10.53 19.11 11.19
C LEU A 202 -10.33 19.14 12.70
N ASP A 203 -10.28 20.32 13.28
CA ASP A 203 -10.17 20.51 14.74
C ASP A 203 -11.48 20.18 15.46
N GLU A 204 -12.63 20.37 14.78
CA GLU A 204 -13.95 20.14 15.32
C GLU A 204 -14.70 19.03 14.57
N PRO A 205 -15.60 18.30 15.25
CA PRO A 205 -16.41 17.27 14.62
C PRO A 205 -17.40 17.88 13.61
N LYS A 206 -17.44 17.26 12.40
CA LYS A 206 -18.46 17.55 11.39
C LYS A 206 -19.20 16.28 11.01
N SER A 207 -20.40 16.41 10.45
CA SER A 207 -21.17 15.26 9.97
C SER A 207 -20.31 14.39 9.03
N GLY A 208 -20.24 13.08 9.31
CA GLY A 208 -19.43 12.12 8.57
C GLY A 208 -17.93 12.12 8.89
N ALA A 209 -17.42 13.05 9.68
CA ALA A 209 -16.03 13.03 10.14
C ALA A 209 -15.79 11.88 11.14
N LYS A 210 -14.58 11.34 11.13
CA LYS A 210 -14.15 10.26 12.01
C LYS A 210 -13.07 10.78 12.96
N GLU A 211 -13.20 10.52 14.25
CA GLU A 211 -12.17 10.80 15.23
C GLU A 211 -10.85 10.11 14.87
N ILE A 212 -9.75 10.85 15.03
CA ILE A 212 -8.38 10.37 14.88
C ILE A 212 -7.53 10.73 16.09
N ILE A 213 -6.75 9.76 16.56
CA ILE A 213 -5.83 9.91 17.69
C ILE A 213 -4.47 9.35 17.25
N THR A 214 -3.43 10.20 17.34
CA THR A 214 -2.05 9.86 16.92
C THR A 214 -1.08 10.38 17.96
N GLY A 215 -0.38 9.48 18.65
CA GLY A 215 0.73 9.86 19.54
C GLY A 215 2.04 9.93 18.75
N TYR A 216 2.94 10.83 19.12
CA TYR A 216 4.30 10.84 18.59
C TYR A 216 5.33 11.26 19.64
N ASP A 217 6.56 10.73 19.46
CA ASP A 217 7.76 11.12 20.18
C ASP A 217 8.88 11.37 19.18
N THR A 218 9.60 12.49 19.32
CA THR A 218 10.79 12.77 18.51
C THR A 218 11.98 11.98 19.05
N ILE A 219 12.52 11.06 18.24
CA ILE A 219 13.68 10.24 18.60
C ILE A 219 14.99 11.00 18.33
N ALA A 220 15.05 11.66 17.16
CA ALA A 220 16.25 12.38 16.73
C ALA A 220 15.88 13.53 15.78
N VAL A 221 16.78 14.47 15.66
CA VAL A 221 16.67 15.63 14.78
C VAL A 221 17.95 15.76 13.96
N SER A 222 17.82 15.99 12.65
CA SER A 222 18.93 16.25 11.74
C SER A 222 18.58 17.36 10.78
N GLY A 223 19.24 18.51 10.86
CA GLY A 223 18.91 19.69 10.08
C GLY A 223 17.44 20.11 10.25
N ARG A 224 16.66 20.08 9.17
CA ARG A 224 15.22 20.38 9.16
C ARG A 224 14.35 19.13 9.38
N LEU A 225 14.95 17.97 9.54
CA LEU A 225 14.26 16.69 9.63
C LEU A 225 14.12 16.24 11.08
N ALA A 226 13.04 15.53 11.39
CA ALA A 226 12.85 14.85 12.66
C ALA A 226 12.46 13.39 12.43
N LEU A 227 13.14 12.47 13.12
CA LEU A 227 12.76 11.06 13.20
C LEU A 227 11.78 10.89 14.35
N LEU A 228 10.59 10.41 14.04
CA LEU A 228 9.53 10.20 15.01
C LEU A 228 9.22 8.74 15.21
N ARG A 229 8.92 8.37 16.45
CA ARG A 229 8.15 7.19 16.81
C ARG A 229 6.68 7.62 16.93
N VAL A 230 5.80 6.96 16.20
CA VAL A 230 4.38 7.34 16.14
C VAL A 230 3.53 6.17 16.61
N GLU A 231 2.67 6.40 17.60
CA GLU A 231 1.65 5.45 18.05
C GLU A 231 0.33 5.72 17.33
N LEU A 232 -0.15 4.72 16.60
CA LEU A 232 -1.41 4.80 15.87
C LEU A 232 -2.55 4.22 16.71
N VAL A 233 -3.26 5.09 17.46
CA VAL A 233 -4.38 4.67 18.32
C VAL A 233 -5.63 4.37 17.50
N THR A 234 -6.01 5.23 16.55
CA THR A 234 -7.05 4.97 15.55
C THR A 234 -6.39 4.68 14.21
N GLY A 235 -7.06 3.95 13.30
CA GLY A 235 -6.47 3.53 12.02
C GLY A 235 -7.30 3.97 10.81
N ARG A 236 -7.31 5.27 10.49
CA ARG A 236 -8.02 5.78 9.32
C ARG A 236 -7.07 5.94 8.13
N THR A 237 -7.64 5.93 6.93
CA THR A 237 -6.88 6.14 5.68
C THR A 237 -6.02 7.40 5.78
N HIS A 238 -4.73 7.28 5.43
CA HIS A 238 -3.74 8.35 5.45
C HIS A 238 -3.61 9.10 6.80
N GLN A 239 -4.09 8.55 7.93
CA GLN A 239 -4.21 9.25 9.20
C GLN A 239 -2.89 9.89 9.65
N ILE A 240 -1.81 9.13 9.82
CA ILE A 240 -0.51 9.66 10.29
C ILE A 240 -0.03 10.77 9.34
N ARG A 241 -0.14 10.55 8.03
CA ARG A 241 0.32 11.45 6.98
C ARG A 241 -0.38 12.80 7.04
N ALA A 242 -1.72 12.78 7.10
CA ALA A 242 -2.53 14.00 7.17
C ALA A 242 -2.40 14.69 8.53
N HIS A 243 -2.35 13.93 9.63
CA HIS A 243 -2.28 14.47 10.98
C HIS A 243 -0.95 15.16 11.26
N LEU A 244 0.20 14.59 10.84
CA LEU A 244 1.49 15.28 10.96
C LEU A 244 1.59 16.49 10.02
N ALA A 245 1.00 16.40 8.83
CA ALA A 245 0.96 17.55 7.91
C ALA A 245 0.13 18.72 8.47
N SER A 246 -0.98 18.45 9.20
CA SER A 246 -1.83 19.49 9.78
C SER A 246 -1.12 20.32 10.87
N ILE A 247 -0.10 19.76 11.53
CA ILE A 247 0.75 20.48 12.48
C ILE A 247 2.02 21.07 11.84
N GLY A 248 2.06 21.19 10.51
CA GLY A 248 3.21 21.77 9.79
C GLY A 248 4.45 20.87 9.68
N CYS A 249 4.32 19.57 10.02
CA CYS A 249 5.41 18.60 10.00
C CYS A 249 5.09 17.42 9.05
N PRO A 250 4.91 17.66 7.73
CA PRO A 250 4.56 16.62 6.79
C PRO A 250 5.65 15.54 6.69
N ILE A 251 5.25 14.31 6.38
CA ILE A 251 6.18 13.19 6.20
C ILE A 251 7.03 13.41 4.95
N LEU A 252 8.32 13.19 5.09
CA LEU A 252 9.28 13.25 4.00
C LEU A 252 8.96 12.18 2.93
N GLY A 253 8.99 12.56 1.64
CA GLY A 253 8.64 11.67 0.53
C GLY A 253 7.13 11.52 0.29
N ASP A 254 6.27 12.15 1.10
CA ASP A 254 4.82 12.12 0.88
C ASP A 254 4.42 13.04 -0.28
N SER A 255 3.90 12.45 -1.35
CA SER A 255 3.49 13.19 -2.55
C SER A 255 2.14 13.89 -2.43
N LYS A 256 1.31 13.53 -1.42
CA LYS A 256 -0.04 14.07 -1.23
C LYS A 256 -0.10 15.17 -0.17
N TYR A 257 0.63 15.00 0.93
CA TYR A 257 0.60 15.89 2.08
C TYR A 257 1.96 16.57 2.34
N GLY A 258 3.01 16.15 1.62
CA GLY A 258 4.38 16.54 1.87
C GLY A 258 4.85 17.75 1.08
N ASN A 259 6.12 18.10 1.30
CA ASN A 259 6.82 19.14 0.55
C ASN A 259 7.42 18.55 -0.73
N ASN A 260 6.74 18.76 -1.86
CA ASN A 260 7.15 18.18 -3.15
C ASN A 260 8.47 18.76 -3.69
N ALA A 261 8.90 19.94 -3.26
CA ALA A 261 10.21 20.51 -3.63
C ALA A 261 11.33 19.71 -2.94
N ALA A 262 11.25 19.56 -1.61
CA ALA A 262 12.20 18.75 -0.84
C ALA A 262 12.20 17.28 -1.28
N ASN A 263 11.05 16.71 -1.58
CA ASN A 263 10.94 15.33 -2.08
C ASN A 263 11.67 15.11 -3.40
N ARG A 264 11.62 16.08 -4.32
CA ARG A 264 12.35 16.03 -5.60
C ARG A 264 13.86 16.19 -5.41
N GLU A 265 14.27 17.11 -4.55
CA GLU A 265 15.68 17.33 -4.22
C GLU A 265 16.33 16.04 -3.68
N LEU A 266 15.66 15.38 -2.75
CA LEU A 266 16.11 14.12 -2.15
C LEU A 266 15.78 12.88 -2.98
N LYS A 267 15.18 13.04 -4.17
CA LYS A 267 14.78 11.95 -5.10
C LYS A 267 13.91 10.89 -4.44
N LEU A 268 13.06 11.27 -3.51
CA LEU A 268 12.20 10.36 -2.78
C LEU A 268 10.95 10.01 -3.57
N LYS A 269 10.69 8.71 -3.70
CA LYS A 269 9.55 8.16 -4.44
C LYS A 269 8.34 7.87 -3.54
N TYR A 270 8.59 7.52 -2.28
CA TYR A 270 7.58 7.12 -1.31
C TYR A 270 7.82 7.79 0.03
N GLN A 271 6.75 7.91 0.82
CA GLN A 271 6.82 8.48 2.17
C GLN A 271 7.78 7.67 3.06
N ALA A 272 8.63 8.37 3.80
CA ALA A 272 9.47 7.80 4.86
C ALA A 272 8.60 7.44 6.08
N LEU A 273 7.76 6.42 5.92
CA LEU A 273 6.81 5.91 6.91
C LEU A 273 6.85 4.38 6.90
N CYS A 274 7.10 3.79 8.07
CA CYS A 274 7.20 2.35 8.27
C CYS A 274 6.33 1.91 9.45
N ALA A 275 5.43 0.95 9.23
CA ALA A 275 4.75 0.22 10.30
C ALA A 275 5.77 -0.72 10.96
N TRP A 276 6.50 -0.17 11.94
CA TRP A 276 7.70 -0.79 12.47
C TRP A 276 7.46 -1.87 13.51
N GLU A 277 6.46 -1.66 14.38
CA GLU A 277 6.22 -2.57 15.51
C GLU A 277 4.71 -2.87 15.67
N LEU A 278 4.43 -4.15 15.95
CA LEU A 278 3.13 -4.65 16.38
C LEU A 278 3.31 -5.32 17.74
N ALA A 279 2.64 -4.82 18.77
CA ALA A 279 2.70 -5.37 20.12
C ALA A 279 1.35 -5.96 20.53
N PHE A 280 1.33 -7.25 20.80
CA PHE A 280 0.15 -7.98 21.28
C PHE A 280 -0.10 -7.72 22.77
N PRO A 281 -1.36 -7.82 23.23
CA PRO A 281 -1.69 -7.65 24.64
C PRO A 281 -0.97 -8.69 25.51
N ARG A 282 -0.65 -8.31 26.75
CA ARG A 282 0.04 -9.21 27.69
C ARG A 282 -0.82 -10.41 28.10
N GLN A 283 -2.14 -10.29 28.01
CA GLN A 283 -3.09 -11.34 28.33
C GLN A 283 -4.02 -11.55 27.13
N ILE A 284 -4.20 -12.81 26.76
CA ILE A 284 -5.11 -13.26 25.72
C ILE A 284 -5.93 -14.39 26.30
N SER A 285 -7.24 -14.20 26.40
CA SER A 285 -8.15 -15.16 27.04
C SER A 285 -8.39 -16.42 26.22
N ASP A 286 -8.26 -16.32 24.89
CA ASP A 286 -8.45 -17.47 24.00
C ASP A 286 -7.18 -18.35 24.00
N PRO A 287 -7.26 -19.62 24.46
CA PRO A 287 -6.10 -20.51 24.54
C PRO A 287 -5.38 -20.74 23.21
N ARG A 288 -6.12 -20.67 22.08
CA ARG A 288 -5.56 -20.85 20.73
C ARG A 288 -4.51 -19.79 20.41
N PHE A 289 -4.69 -18.58 20.92
CA PHE A 289 -3.82 -17.45 20.69
C PHE A 289 -2.93 -17.09 21.88
N ALA A 290 -2.97 -17.87 22.95
CA ALA A 290 -2.19 -17.62 24.17
C ALA A 290 -0.69 -17.47 23.90
N SER A 291 -0.16 -18.19 22.88
CA SER A 291 1.24 -18.08 22.46
C SER A 291 1.64 -16.71 21.92
N LEU A 292 0.67 -15.84 21.58
CA LEU A 292 0.89 -14.48 21.11
C LEU A 292 0.92 -13.47 22.26
N ALA A 293 0.52 -13.85 23.48
CA ALA A 293 0.45 -12.94 24.61
C ALA A 293 1.82 -12.28 24.88
N GLY A 294 1.83 -10.94 24.93
CA GLY A 294 3.02 -10.14 25.15
C GLY A 294 4.05 -10.13 24.02
N LYS A 295 3.80 -10.85 22.91
CA LYS A 295 4.74 -10.82 21.77
C LYS A 295 4.78 -9.45 21.12
N VAL A 296 5.98 -9.09 20.71
CA VAL A 296 6.28 -7.86 19.97
C VAL A 296 7.03 -8.24 18.69
N PHE A 297 6.45 -7.91 17.56
CA PHE A 297 7.08 -8.12 16.25
C PHE A 297 7.60 -6.79 15.72
N ARG A 298 8.81 -6.81 15.16
CA ARG A 298 9.45 -5.61 14.59
C ARG A 298 9.91 -5.89 13.16
N ALA A 299 9.61 -4.94 12.28
CA ALA A 299 10.25 -4.89 10.96
C ALA A 299 11.74 -4.50 11.10
N PRO A 300 12.58 -4.81 10.13
CA PRO A 300 13.90 -4.20 10.03
C PRO A 300 13.79 -2.68 10.10
N LYS A 301 14.80 -2.05 10.70
CA LYS A 301 14.84 -0.56 10.73
C LYS A 301 14.83 -0.02 9.30
N PRO A 302 13.96 0.97 9.00
CA PRO A 302 13.89 1.53 7.65
C PRO A 302 15.18 2.31 7.32
N TRP A 303 15.49 2.43 6.03
CA TRP A 303 16.72 3.02 5.51
C TRP A 303 17.06 4.41 6.09
N TYR A 304 16.05 5.21 6.38
CA TYR A 304 16.22 6.56 6.90
C TYR A 304 16.57 6.61 8.40
N TYR A 305 16.37 5.54 9.16
CA TYR A 305 16.55 5.53 10.60
C TYR A 305 17.99 5.90 10.99
N GLU A 306 18.98 5.14 10.53
CA GLU A 306 20.38 5.39 10.83
C GLU A 306 20.87 6.69 10.18
N GLN A 307 20.34 7.07 9.02
CA GLN A 307 20.75 8.29 8.32
C GLN A 307 20.33 9.57 9.06
N VAL A 308 19.19 9.57 9.75
CA VAL A 308 18.79 10.68 10.62
C VAL A 308 19.56 10.65 11.94
N MET A 309 19.74 9.44 12.53
CA MET A 309 20.45 9.27 13.79
C MET A 309 21.90 9.78 13.71
N ASN A 310 22.59 9.55 12.61
CA ASN A 310 23.99 9.97 12.40
C ASN A 310 24.14 11.30 11.63
N GLY A 311 23.02 11.97 11.29
CA GLY A 311 23.01 13.28 10.64
C GLY A 311 23.39 13.29 9.15
N THR A 312 23.41 12.14 8.46
CA THR A 312 23.72 12.07 7.02
C THR A 312 22.52 12.44 6.15
N LEU A 313 21.29 12.24 6.61
CA LEU A 313 20.07 12.74 5.99
C LEU A 313 19.67 14.04 6.70
N ARG A 314 19.67 15.19 5.99
CA ARG A 314 19.42 16.51 6.56
C ARG A 314 18.31 17.29 5.88
#